data_13e1e76a70fa9a98de67b1533c6e6f69
#
_entry.id   13e1e76a70fa9a98de67b1533c6e6f69
#
_cell.length_a   1.000
_cell.length_b   1.000
_cell.length_c   1.000
_cell.angle_alpha   90.00
_cell.angle_beta   90.00
_cell.angle_gamma   90.00
#
_symmetry.space_group_name_H-M   'P 1'
#
loop_
_entity.id
_entity.type
_entity.pdbx_description
1 polymer ?
#
loop_
_entity_poly.entity_id
_entity_poly.type
_entity_poly.pdbx_seq_one_letter_code
_entity_poly.pdbx_strand_id
1 'polypeptide(L)'
;LSKVQHLGVTWLVALGSNMSALWILVANGWMQNPVGAAFNFETMRMELVDFGALIFNPVAQVKFVHTVSAGYVTGAIFVLAISSYYLLKKRDLPFARRSFAIAAIFGLASTLSVILLGDESGYELGDVQKTKLAAIEAEWDTHPAPAPFTLFGVPNHEEMRTDYAVKIPYALGLIATRSTTKEVTGLKDLMQQHEVRIRNGMLAYAELEKLRAGDRSPELLASFEKNQKDLGYGLLLKKYAPNVVDASEQNIQAAVKDTIPNVTA
;
A
#
# COMPACT_ATOMS: atom_id res chain seq x y z
N LEU A 1 17.47 -18.73 -35.11
CA LEU A 1 18.32 -18.16 -34.05
C LEU A 1 19.31 -19.22 -33.55
N SER A 2 20.59 -18.84 -33.39
CA SER A 2 21.56 -19.69 -32.70
C SER A 2 21.16 -19.86 -31.20
N LYS A 3 21.74 -20.88 -30.54
CA LYS A 3 21.45 -21.11 -29.08
C LYS A 3 21.78 -19.88 -28.23
N VAL A 4 22.87 -19.17 -28.58
CA VAL A 4 23.29 -17.94 -27.87
C VAL A 4 22.30 -16.79 -28.12
N GLN A 5 21.86 -16.62 -29.37
CA GLN A 5 20.85 -15.61 -29.70
C GLN A 5 19.51 -15.88 -28.98
N HIS A 6 19.09 -17.14 -28.96
CA HIS A 6 17.87 -17.53 -28.23
C HIS A 6 17.99 -17.24 -26.73
N LEU A 7 19.12 -17.57 -26.10
CA LEU A 7 19.41 -17.25 -24.73
C LEU A 7 19.36 -15.73 -24.49
N GLY A 8 19.99 -14.94 -25.37
CA GLY A 8 19.99 -13.48 -25.31
C GLY A 8 18.58 -12.90 -25.36
N VAL A 9 17.73 -13.37 -26.28
CA VAL A 9 16.32 -12.93 -26.35
C VAL A 9 15.56 -13.29 -25.07
N THR A 10 15.76 -14.48 -24.52
CA THR A 10 15.13 -14.89 -23.26
C THR A 10 15.51 -13.97 -22.10
N TRP A 11 16.79 -13.60 -21.99
CA TRP A 11 17.25 -12.63 -21.00
C TRP A 11 16.64 -11.24 -21.21
N LEU A 12 16.56 -10.76 -22.45
CA LEU A 12 15.94 -9.46 -22.74
C LEU A 12 14.46 -9.44 -22.36
N VAL A 13 13.74 -10.52 -22.62
CA VAL A 13 12.32 -10.64 -22.19
C VAL A 13 12.21 -10.62 -20.67
N ALA A 14 13.05 -11.38 -19.96
CA ALA A 14 13.05 -11.41 -18.50
C ALA A 14 13.37 -10.04 -17.91
N LEU A 15 14.41 -9.36 -18.40
CA LEU A 15 14.77 -8.01 -17.95
C LEU A 15 13.68 -6.99 -18.27
N GLY A 16 13.13 -7.03 -19.49
CA GLY A 16 12.03 -6.13 -19.89
C GLY A 16 10.79 -6.29 -19.03
N SER A 17 10.42 -7.53 -18.69
CA SER A 17 9.29 -7.80 -17.78
C SER A 17 9.55 -7.23 -16.38
N ASN A 18 10.74 -7.40 -15.83
CA ASN A 18 11.11 -6.85 -14.53
C ASN A 18 11.16 -5.32 -14.55
N MET A 19 11.67 -4.70 -15.62
CA MET A 19 11.64 -3.24 -15.76
C MET A 19 10.22 -2.69 -15.86
N SER A 20 9.34 -3.38 -16.59
CA SER A 20 7.92 -3.03 -16.63
C SER A 20 7.27 -3.10 -15.24
N ALA A 21 7.53 -4.17 -14.50
CA ALA A 21 7.06 -4.32 -13.13
C ALA A 21 7.57 -3.18 -12.21
N LEU A 22 8.85 -2.78 -12.37
CA LEU A 22 9.43 -1.67 -11.61
C LEU A 22 8.64 -0.38 -11.82
N TRP A 23 8.40 0.02 -13.07
CA TRP A 23 7.68 1.26 -13.37
C TRP A 23 6.24 1.26 -12.87
N ILE A 24 5.52 0.15 -13.04
CA ILE A 24 4.15 0.01 -12.55
C ILE A 24 4.12 0.12 -11.02
N LEU A 25 5.06 -0.52 -10.32
CA LEU A 25 5.08 -0.54 -8.86
C LEU A 25 5.63 0.75 -8.25
N VAL A 26 6.50 1.47 -8.94
CA VAL A 26 6.90 2.84 -8.58
C VAL A 26 5.68 3.77 -8.64
N ALA A 27 4.91 3.74 -9.71
CA ALA A 27 3.67 4.53 -9.83
C ALA A 27 2.65 4.14 -8.75
N ASN A 28 2.43 2.83 -8.52
CA ASN A 28 1.52 2.33 -7.49
C ASN A 28 1.98 2.72 -6.07
N GLY A 29 3.28 2.64 -5.79
CA GLY A 29 3.86 3.05 -4.52
C GLY A 29 3.69 4.53 -4.26
N TRP A 30 3.87 5.37 -5.28
CA TRP A 30 3.65 6.80 -5.17
C TRP A 30 2.18 7.16 -4.89
N MET A 31 1.23 6.45 -5.50
CA MET A 31 -0.20 6.65 -5.20
C MET A 31 -0.53 6.36 -3.73
N GLN A 32 0.23 5.51 -3.07
CA GLN A 32 0.03 5.14 -1.66
C GLN A 32 0.86 5.99 -0.70
N ASN A 33 2.02 6.44 -1.14
CA ASN A 33 2.95 7.30 -0.40
C ASN A 33 3.52 8.36 -1.36
N PRO A 34 2.86 9.51 -1.55
CA PRO A 34 3.22 10.53 -2.54
C PRO A 34 4.43 11.36 -2.11
N VAL A 35 5.59 10.74 -2.03
CA VAL A 35 6.88 11.40 -1.75
C VAL A 35 7.40 12.15 -2.97
N GLY A 36 8.25 13.16 -2.76
CA GLY A 36 8.88 13.95 -3.82
C GLY A 36 7.93 14.88 -4.55
N ALA A 37 6.71 15.13 -4.03
CA ALA A 37 5.76 16.08 -4.57
C ALA A 37 5.66 17.32 -3.69
N ALA A 38 5.53 18.50 -4.32
CA ALA A 38 5.30 19.77 -3.65
C ALA A 38 4.18 20.55 -4.36
N PHE A 39 3.51 21.43 -3.60
CA PHE A 39 2.50 22.31 -4.18
C PHE A 39 3.16 23.48 -4.90
N ASN A 40 2.83 23.65 -6.17
CA ASN A 40 3.30 24.78 -6.97
C ASN A 40 2.25 25.90 -6.97
N PHE A 41 2.62 27.05 -6.38
CA PHE A 41 1.74 28.24 -6.27
C PHE A 41 1.52 28.98 -7.59
N GLU A 42 2.33 28.73 -8.62
CA GLU A 42 2.14 29.33 -9.94
C GLU A 42 1.08 28.55 -10.74
N THR A 43 1.19 27.23 -10.73
CA THR A 43 0.28 26.32 -11.44
C THR A 43 -0.91 25.88 -10.61
N MET A 44 -0.93 26.17 -9.31
CA MET A 44 -1.97 25.81 -8.32
C MET A 44 -2.28 24.32 -8.28
N ARG A 45 -1.25 23.48 -8.31
CA ARG A 45 -1.36 22.02 -8.24
C ARG A 45 -0.13 21.38 -7.61
N MET A 46 -0.28 20.12 -7.20
CA MET A 46 0.84 19.30 -6.79
C MET A 46 1.68 18.91 -7.99
N GLU A 47 2.98 19.07 -7.90
CA GLU A 47 3.95 18.73 -8.94
C GLU A 47 5.05 17.85 -8.37
N LEU A 48 5.56 16.92 -9.17
CA LEU A 48 6.71 16.10 -8.81
C LEU A 48 7.98 16.95 -8.92
N VAL A 49 8.67 17.13 -7.80
CA VAL A 49 9.90 17.95 -7.70
C VAL A 49 11.14 17.11 -7.46
N ASP A 50 11.00 15.88 -6.96
CA ASP A 50 12.10 14.95 -6.71
C ASP A 50 11.78 13.57 -7.30
N PHE A 51 12.35 13.31 -8.48
CA PHE A 51 12.21 12.03 -9.16
C PHE A 51 13.00 10.90 -8.47
N GLY A 52 14.09 11.24 -7.76
CA GLY A 52 14.83 10.26 -6.98
C GLY A 52 14.00 9.71 -5.82
N ALA A 53 13.35 10.59 -5.06
CA ALA A 53 12.43 10.20 -4.00
C ALA A 53 11.27 9.31 -4.51
N LEU A 54 10.76 9.58 -5.73
CA LEU A 54 9.75 8.75 -6.36
C LEU A 54 10.23 7.32 -6.60
N ILE A 55 11.40 7.14 -7.22
CA ILE A 55 11.96 5.81 -7.54
C ILE A 55 12.34 5.05 -6.27
N PHE A 56 12.98 5.73 -5.31
CA PHE A 56 13.42 5.12 -4.05
C PHE A 56 12.36 5.16 -2.96
N ASN A 57 11.09 5.34 -3.32
CA ASN A 57 9.98 5.24 -2.39
C ASN A 57 9.98 3.86 -1.69
N PRO A 58 10.07 3.79 -0.34
CA PRO A 58 10.16 2.51 0.39
C PRO A 58 9.01 1.55 0.03
N VAL A 59 7.78 2.07 -0.05
CA VAL A 59 6.59 1.29 -0.42
C VAL A 59 6.74 0.67 -1.81
N ALA A 60 7.28 1.42 -2.78
CA ALA A 60 7.50 0.93 -4.14
C ALA A 60 8.57 -0.15 -4.19
N GLN A 61 9.69 0.06 -3.48
CA GLN A 61 10.83 -0.87 -3.46
C GLN A 61 10.46 -2.22 -2.86
N VAL A 62 9.83 -2.22 -1.70
CA VAL A 62 9.40 -3.47 -1.04
C VAL A 62 8.40 -4.23 -1.90
N LYS A 63 7.40 -3.52 -2.47
CA LYS A 63 6.40 -4.13 -3.37
C LYS A 63 7.03 -4.69 -4.64
N PHE A 64 8.01 -3.99 -5.22
CA PHE A 64 8.70 -4.46 -6.42
C PHE A 64 9.41 -5.79 -6.15
N VAL A 65 10.26 -5.86 -5.15
CA VAL A 65 11.03 -7.08 -4.87
C VAL A 65 10.11 -8.22 -4.42
N HIS A 66 9.09 -7.94 -3.61
CA HIS A 66 8.09 -8.94 -3.21
C HIS A 66 7.33 -9.52 -4.42
N THR A 67 6.80 -8.66 -5.30
CA THR A 67 6.01 -9.08 -6.47
C THR A 67 6.85 -9.86 -7.48
N VAL A 68 8.08 -9.41 -7.75
CA VAL A 68 9.01 -10.10 -8.65
C VAL A 68 9.42 -11.46 -8.07
N SER A 69 9.70 -11.54 -6.76
CA SER A 69 10.01 -12.81 -6.08
C SER A 69 8.83 -13.79 -6.15
N ALA A 70 7.59 -13.32 -5.99
CA ALA A 70 6.39 -14.14 -6.16
C ALA A 70 6.26 -14.70 -7.59
N GLY A 71 6.58 -13.89 -8.60
CA GLY A 71 6.67 -14.33 -9.99
C GLY A 71 7.73 -15.42 -10.20
N TYR A 72 8.87 -15.30 -9.52
CA TYR A 72 9.93 -16.30 -9.56
C TYR A 72 9.52 -17.62 -8.90
N VAL A 73 8.77 -17.59 -7.79
CA VAL A 73 8.18 -18.79 -7.19
C VAL A 73 7.27 -19.50 -8.18
N THR A 74 6.38 -18.76 -8.86
CA THR A 74 5.49 -19.31 -9.88
C THR A 74 6.26 -19.98 -11.02
N GLY A 75 7.29 -19.30 -11.54
CA GLY A 75 8.15 -19.84 -12.59
C GLY A 75 8.92 -21.09 -12.14
N ALA A 76 9.45 -21.09 -10.91
CA ALA A 76 10.14 -22.24 -10.35
C ALA A 76 9.22 -23.46 -10.20
N ILE A 77 8.01 -23.27 -9.68
CA ILE A 77 7.01 -24.35 -9.54
C ILE A 77 6.63 -24.92 -10.91
N PHE A 78 6.46 -24.08 -11.92
CA PHE A 78 6.18 -24.52 -13.28
C PHE A 78 7.29 -25.42 -13.82
N VAL A 79 8.57 -25.03 -13.67
CA VAL A 79 9.72 -25.83 -14.09
C VAL A 79 9.82 -27.13 -13.26
N LEU A 80 9.56 -27.07 -11.95
CA LEU A 80 9.49 -28.25 -11.09
C LEU A 80 8.45 -29.25 -11.57
N ALA A 81 7.24 -28.78 -11.90
CA ALA A 81 6.14 -29.63 -12.37
C ALA A 81 6.50 -30.38 -13.67
N ILE A 82 7.04 -29.66 -14.65
CA ILE A 82 7.49 -30.26 -15.91
C ILE A 82 8.65 -31.22 -15.71
N SER A 83 9.65 -30.84 -14.91
CA SER A 83 10.81 -31.68 -14.62
C SER A 83 10.39 -32.97 -13.88
N SER A 84 9.43 -32.87 -12.94
CA SER A 84 8.86 -34.03 -12.23
C SER A 84 8.17 -34.99 -13.20
N TYR A 85 7.37 -34.46 -14.14
CA TYR A 85 6.72 -35.28 -15.18
C TYR A 85 7.74 -36.06 -16.02
N TYR A 86 8.86 -35.41 -16.45
CA TYR A 86 9.90 -36.06 -17.21
C TYR A 86 10.62 -37.13 -16.37
N LEU A 87 10.87 -36.86 -15.08
CA LEU A 87 11.48 -37.84 -14.15
C LEU A 87 10.58 -39.08 -13.97
N LEU A 88 9.27 -38.88 -13.77
CA LEU A 88 8.29 -39.96 -13.62
C LEU A 88 8.18 -40.81 -14.91
N LYS A 89 8.21 -40.15 -16.07
CA LYS A 89 8.17 -40.84 -17.38
C LYS A 89 9.52 -41.40 -17.80
N LYS A 90 10.59 -41.22 -17.01
CA LYS A 90 11.97 -41.65 -17.30
C LYS A 90 12.51 -41.11 -18.64
N ARG A 91 12.11 -39.90 -19.03
CA ARG A 91 12.53 -39.22 -20.26
C ARG A 91 13.58 -38.17 -19.94
N ASP A 92 14.63 -38.08 -20.77
CA ASP A 92 15.69 -37.06 -20.69
C ASP A 92 16.19 -36.81 -19.26
N LEU A 93 16.47 -37.88 -18.52
CA LEU A 93 16.77 -37.85 -17.08
C LEU A 93 17.88 -36.86 -16.70
N PRO A 94 19.01 -36.75 -17.44
CA PRO A 94 20.05 -35.80 -17.07
C PRO A 94 19.57 -34.33 -17.13
N PHE A 95 18.76 -33.99 -18.13
CA PHE A 95 18.17 -32.66 -18.28
C PHE A 95 17.14 -32.42 -17.17
N ALA A 96 16.23 -33.37 -16.96
CA ALA A 96 15.17 -33.25 -15.98
C ALA A 96 15.72 -33.09 -14.55
N ARG A 97 16.75 -33.85 -14.17
CA ARG A 97 17.40 -33.71 -12.85
C ARG A 97 18.04 -32.34 -12.66
N ARG A 98 18.76 -31.84 -13.66
CA ARG A 98 19.38 -30.50 -13.58
C ARG A 98 18.33 -29.41 -13.45
N SER A 99 17.31 -29.44 -14.32
CA SER A 99 16.23 -28.44 -14.27
C SER A 99 15.47 -28.48 -12.94
N PHE A 100 15.18 -29.67 -12.43
CA PHE A 100 14.56 -29.85 -11.13
C PHE A 100 15.40 -29.25 -10.00
N ALA A 101 16.69 -29.58 -9.94
CA ALA A 101 17.57 -29.09 -8.87
C ALA A 101 17.72 -27.56 -8.91
N ILE A 102 17.90 -26.97 -10.10
CA ILE A 102 17.99 -25.51 -10.25
C ILE A 102 16.69 -24.85 -9.82
N ALA A 103 15.55 -25.35 -10.29
CA ALA A 103 14.25 -24.80 -9.97
C ALA A 103 13.90 -24.95 -8.48
N ALA A 104 14.31 -26.05 -7.83
CA ALA A 104 14.08 -26.26 -6.40
C ALA A 104 14.87 -25.24 -5.56
N ILE A 105 16.17 -25.05 -5.86
CA ILE A 105 17.00 -24.08 -5.14
C ILE A 105 16.51 -22.65 -5.38
N PHE A 106 16.24 -22.29 -6.62
CA PHE A 106 15.75 -20.97 -6.99
C PHE A 106 14.38 -20.69 -6.39
N GLY A 107 13.46 -21.67 -6.44
CA GLY A 107 12.13 -21.57 -5.86
C GLY A 107 12.17 -21.42 -4.34
N LEU A 108 13.04 -22.17 -3.65
CA LEU A 108 13.23 -22.02 -2.21
C LEU A 108 13.73 -20.63 -1.83
N ALA A 109 14.77 -20.14 -2.51
CA ALA A 109 15.32 -18.81 -2.26
C ALA A 109 14.26 -17.72 -2.52
N SER A 110 13.49 -17.84 -3.62
CA SER A 110 12.41 -16.91 -3.94
C SER A 110 11.28 -16.96 -2.90
N THR A 111 10.93 -18.14 -2.39
CA THR A 111 9.90 -18.29 -1.35
C THR A 111 10.33 -17.62 -0.04
N LEU A 112 11.57 -17.81 0.37
CA LEU A 112 12.11 -17.12 1.55
C LEU A 112 12.10 -15.60 1.37
N SER A 113 12.45 -15.12 0.18
CA SER A 113 12.38 -13.70 -0.16
C SER A 113 10.94 -13.17 -0.06
N VAL A 114 9.95 -13.90 -0.58
CA VAL A 114 8.52 -13.51 -0.49
C VAL A 114 8.07 -13.40 0.97
N ILE A 115 8.46 -14.34 1.83
CA ILE A 115 8.09 -14.32 3.25
C ILE A 115 8.68 -13.08 3.93
N LEU A 116 9.98 -12.85 3.80
CA LEU A 116 10.66 -11.73 4.44
C LEU A 116 10.13 -10.37 3.95
N LEU A 117 9.93 -10.23 2.64
CA LEU A 117 9.44 -8.97 2.06
C LEU A 117 7.94 -8.77 2.25
N GLY A 118 7.18 -9.85 2.47
CA GLY A 118 5.79 -9.78 2.87
C GLY A 118 5.65 -9.14 4.26
N ASP A 119 6.47 -9.56 5.21
CA ASP A 119 6.55 -8.98 6.56
C ASP A 119 6.97 -7.50 6.49
N GLU A 120 7.99 -7.17 5.69
CA GLU A 120 8.43 -5.78 5.48
C GLU A 120 7.32 -4.90 4.88
N SER A 121 6.57 -5.45 3.91
CA SER A 121 5.44 -4.75 3.31
C SER A 121 4.33 -4.46 4.33
N GLY A 122 4.08 -5.37 5.26
CA GLY A 122 3.14 -5.19 6.36
C GLY A 122 3.59 -4.09 7.34
N TYR A 123 4.88 -4.07 7.66
CA TYR A 123 5.47 -3.06 8.52
C TYR A 123 5.38 -1.65 7.92
N GLU A 124 5.79 -1.47 6.65
CA GLU A 124 5.67 -0.19 5.92
C GLU A 124 4.21 0.29 5.83
N LEU A 125 3.26 -0.65 5.69
CA LEU A 125 1.83 -0.34 5.65
C LEU A 125 1.36 0.31 6.95
N GLY A 126 1.89 -0.12 8.08
CA GLY A 126 1.55 0.39 9.41
C GLY A 126 1.85 1.89 9.58
N ASP A 127 2.88 2.39 8.94
CA ASP A 127 3.26 3.80 9.01
C ASP A 127 2.57 4.65 7.92
N VAL A 128 2.41 4.11 6.70
CA VAL A 128 1.94 4.87 5.54
C VAL A 128 0.41 4.80 5.37
N GLN A 129 -0.22 3.66 5.67
CA GLN A 129 -1.65 3.42 5.46
C GLN A 129 -2.31 2.75 6.67
N LYS A 130 -2.31 3.43 7.80
CA LYS A 130 -2.87 2.95 9.08
C LYS A 130 -4.29 2.40 8.95
N THR A 131 -5.15 3.10 8.20
CA THR A 131 -6.54 2.67 7.97
C THR A 131 -6.62 1.33 7.25
N LYS A 132 -5.73 1.08 6.30
CA LYS A 132 -5.68 -0.18 5.58
C LYS A 132 -5.18 -1.31 6.49
N LEU A 133 -4.16 -1.06 7.31
CA LEU A 133 -3.69 -2.03 8.30
C LEU A 133 -4.82 -2.39 9.27
N ALA A 134 -5.44 -1.38 9.89
CA ALA A 134 -6.53 -1.60 10.85
C ALA A 134 -7.72 -2.35 10.22
N ALA A 135 -8.04 -2.10 8.94
CA ALA A 135 -9.11 -2.79 8.23
C ALA A 135 -8.77 -4.26 7.91
N ILE A 136 -7.52 -4.57 7.52
CA ILE A 136 -7.06 -5.94 7.25
C ILE A 136 -7.07 -6.78 8.53
N GLU A 137 -6.67 -6.16 9.66
CA GLU A 137 -6.58 -6.83 10.96
C GLU A 137 -7.91 -6.79 11.74
N ALA A 138 -8.97 -6.21 11.15
CA ALA A 138 -10.28 -6.01 11.77
C ALA A 138 -10.20 -5.30 13.16
N GLU A 139 -9.27 -4.36 13.29
CA GLU A 139 -9.04 -3.59 14.50
C GLU A 139 -9.94 -2.36 14.54
N TRP A 140 -11.08 -2.46 15.24
CA TRP A 140 -12.05 -1.37 15.38
C TRP A 140 -11.66 -0.36 16.44
N ASP A 141 -11.11 -0.83 17.56
CA ASP A 141 -10.70 -0.03 18.70
C ASP A 141 -9.17 0.01 18.79
N THR A 142 -8.61 1.12 19.27
CA THR A 142 -7.17 1.21 19.55
C THR A 142 -6.84 0.35 20.77
N HIS A 143 -5.92 -0.58 20.62
CA HIS A 143 -5.44 -1.40 21.73
C HIS A 143 -4.13 -0.84 22.31
N PRO A 144 -3.98 -0.83 23.65
CA PRO A 144 -2.70 -0.52 24.26
C PRO A 144 -1.63 -1.51 23.79
N ALA A 145 -0.40 -1.02 23.69
CA ALA A 145 0.72 -1.82 23.20
C ALA A 145 1.14 -2.94 24.18
N PRO A 146 1.51 -4.11 23.65
CA PRO A 146 1.44 -4.53 22.27
C PRO A 146 0.06 -5.10 21.91
N ALA A 147 -0.48 -4.69 20.74
CA ALA A 147 -1.80 -5.07 20.28
C ALA A 147 -1.95 -6.58 20.02
N PRO A 148 -3.12 -7.18 20.31
CA PRO A 148 -3.40 -8.57 20.01
C PRO A 148 -3.68 -8.78 18.52
N PHE A 149 -3.31 -9.93 17.98
CA PHE A 149 -3.61 -10.34 16.60
C PHE A 149 -4.92 -11.12 16.55
N THR A 150 -5.85 -10.71 15.69
CA THR A 150 -7.11 -11.42 15.46
C THR A 150 -6.88 -12.57 14.47
N LEU A 151 -6.83 -13.81 14.96
CA LEU A 151 -6.63 -14.99 14.13
C LEU A 151 -7.88 -15.34 13.32
N PHE A 152 -9.05 -15.17 13.92
CA PHE A 152 -10.35 -15.43 13.33
C PHE A 152 -11.40 -14.52 13.98
N GLY A 153 -12.38 -14.07 13.22
CA GLY A 153 -13.50 -13.28 13.70
C GLY A 153 -14.45 -12.94 12.56
N VAL A 154 -15.63 -12.48 12.89
CA VAL A 154 -16.64 -12.02 11.93
C VAL A 154 -16.83 -10.52 12.09
N PRO A 155 -16.39 -9.67 11.14
CA PRO A 155 -16.57 -8.23 11.22
C PRO A 155 -18.05 -7.85 11.18
N ASN A 156 -18.47 -7.03 12.13
CA ASN A 156 -19.79 -6.42 12.19
C ASN A 156 -19.66 -4.92 11.92
N HIS A 157 -20.00 -4.51 10.69
CA HIS A 157 -19.85 -3.13 10.24
C HIS A 157 -20.86 -2.17 10.90
N GLU A 158 -22.04 -2.66 11.25
CA GLU A 158 -23.07 -1.82 11.87
C GLU A 158 -22.68 -1.42 13.30
N GLU A 159 -22.15 -2.40 14.05
CA GLU A 159 -21.72 -2.18 15.44
C GLU A 159 -20.25 -1.82 15.57
N MET A 160 -19.50 -1.78 14.47
CA MET A 160 -18.06 -1.49 14.42
C MET A 160 -17.26 -2.34 15.43
N ARG A 161 -17.46 -3.66 15.36
CA ARG A 161 -16.75 -4.65 16.19
C ARG A 161 -16.50 -5.94 15.42
N THR A 162 -15.66 -6.79 15.96
CA THR A 162 -15.44 -8.15 15.44
C THR A 162 -16.08 -9.15 16.38
N ASP A 163 -17.13 -9.84 15.93
CA ASP A 163 -17.82 -10.88 16.69
C ASP A 163 -17.03 -12.19 16.64
N TYR A 164 -17.15 -13.00 17.69
CA TYR A 164 -16.48 -14.31 17.82
C TYR A 164 -14.96 -14.26 17.62
N ALA A 165 -14.33 -13.14 17.96
CA ALA A 165 -12.90 -12.96 17.75
C ALA A 165 -12.05 -13.90 18.60
N VAL A 166 -11.19 -14.70 17.97
CA VAL A 166 -10.12 -15.46 18.63
C VAL A 166 -8.83 -14.66 18.45
N LYS A 167 -8.27 -14.17 19.56
CA LYS A 167 -7.10 -13.28 19.54
C LYS A 167 -5.86 -13.95 20.14
N ILE A 168 -4.71 -13.73 19.48
CA ILE A 168 -3.39 -14.08 20.01
C ILE A 168 -2.82 -12.84 20.70
N PRO A 169 -2.61 -12.84 22.02
CA PRO A 169 -2.08 -11.70 22.73
C PRO A 169 -0.71 -11.25 22.17
N TYR A 170 -0.49 -9.94 22.13
CA TYR A 170 0.80 -9.29 21.76
C TYR A 170 1.27 -9.47 20.30
N ALA A 171 0.68 -10.39 19.54
CA ALA A 171 1.23 -10.80 18.25
C ALA A 171 1.16 -9.69 17.20
N LEU A 172 0.05 -8.93 17.10
CA LEU A 172 -0.10 -7.86 16.13
C LEU A 172 0.89 -6.71 16.40
N GLY A 173 1.05 -6.33 17.65
CA GLY A 173 2.04 -5.30 18.03
C GLY A 173 3.45 -5.66 17.59
N LEU A 174 3.87 -6.92 17.76
CA LEU A 174 5.19 -7.38 17.35
C LEU A 174 5.33 -7.45 15.81
N ILE A 175 4.32 -7.92 15.10
CA ILE A 175 4.35 -8.07 13.63
C ILE A 175 4.23 -6.70 12.96
N ALA A 176 3.22 -5.90 13.32
CA ALA A 176 2.91 -4.66 12.61
C ALA A 176 3.80 -3.47 13.03
N THR A 177 4.32 -3.46 14.25
CA THR A 177 5.09 -2.31 14.75
C THR A 177 6.53 -2.65 15.13
N ARG A 178 6.88 -3.93 15.18
CA ARG A 178 8.17 -4.45 15.68
C ARG A 178 8.54 -3.85 17.05
N SER A 179 7.52 -3.51 17.84
CA SER A 179 7.65 -2.83 19.12
C SER A 179 6.68 -3.38 20.15
N THR A 180 7.09 -3.35 21.41
CA THR A 180 6.22 -3.68 22.56
C THR A 180 5.53 -2.46 23.16
N THR A 181 5.85 -1.25 22.65
CA THR A 181 5.38 0.03 23.21
C THR A 181 4.61 0.90 22.22
N LYS A 182 4.63 0.55 20.91
CA LYS A 182 3.92 1.28 19.86
C LYS A 182 2.50 0.73 19.72
N GLU A 183 1.52 1.61 19.80
CA GLU A 183 0.10 1.26 19.65
C GLU A 183 -0.28 1.02 18.19
N VAL A 184 -1.27 0.17 17.95
CA VAL A 184 -1.95 0.02 16.67
C VAL A 184 -3.28 0.76 16.76
N THR A 185 -3.42 1.83 15.97
CA THR A 185 -4.61 2.70 16.02
C THR A 185 -5.79 2.01 15.36
N GLY A 186 -6.91 1.92 16.07
CA GLY A 186 -8.15 1.34 15.57
C GLY A 186 -8.92 2.23 14.60
N LEU A 187 -9.85 1.63 13.85
CA LEU A 187 -10.65 2.31 12.84
C LEU A 187 -11.49 3.46 13.40
N LYS A 188 -12.05 3.33 14.61
CA LYS A 188 -12.85 4.39 15.24
C LYS A 188 -12.06 5.67 15.48
N ASP A 189 -10.83 5.54 15.99
CA ASP A 189 -9.97 6.69 16.24
C ASP A 189 -9.44 7.29 14.91
N LEU A 190 -9.17 6.43 13.91
CA LEU A 190 -8.82 6.88 12.57
C LEU A 190 -9.96 7.66 11.90
N MET A 191 -11.22 7.26 12.10
CA MET A 191 -12.39 8.02 11.62
C MET A 191 -12.43 9.42 12.22
N GLN A 192 -12.20 9.58 13.52
CA GLN A 192 -12.13 10.89 14.17
C GLN A 192 -10.98 11.76 13.59
N GLN A 193 -9.81 11.15 13.37
CA GLN A 193 -8.69 11.84 12.73
C GLN A 193 -9.03 12.26 11.28
N HIS A 194 -9.73 11.40 10.54
CA HIS A 194 -10.15 11.70 9.17
C HIS A 194 -11.19 12.81 9.12
N GLU A 195 -12.11 12.90 10.10
CA GLU A 195 -13.04 14.01 10.20
C GLU A 195 -12.30 15.35 10.33
N VAL A 196 -11.32 15.43 11.21
CA VAL A 196 -10.48 16.63 11.35
C VAL A 196 -9.78 16.97 10.04
N ARG A 197 -9.23 15.96 9.35
CA ARG A 197 -8.56 16.15 8.07
C ARG A 197 -9.51 16.58 6.95
N ILE A 198 -10.74 16.08 6.91
CA ILE A 198 -11.77 16.51 5.96
C ILE A 198 -12.12 17.98 6.20
N ARG A 199 -12.28 18.41 7.45
CA ARG A 199 -12.52 19.81 7.79
C ARG A 199 -11.34 20.72 7.42
N ASN A 200 -10.13 20.33 7.72
CA ASN A 200 -8.92 21.05 7.27
C ASN A 200 -8.83 21.11 5.74
N GLY A 201 -9.16 20.02 5.04
CA GLY A 201 -9.19 19.96 3.60
C GLY A 201 -10.26 20.84 2.97
N MET A 202 -11.41 21.00 3.65
CA MET A 202 -12.46 21.94 3.25
C MET A 202 -11.98 23.39 3.33
N LEU A 203 -11.27 23.75 4.42
CA LEU A 203 -10.63 25.05 4.56
C LEU A 203 -9.55 25.26 3.49
N ALA A 204 -8.68 24.28 3.27
CA ALA A 204 -7.65 24.35 2.23
C ALA A 204 -8.25 24.53 0.83
N TYR A 205 -9.40 23.91 0.56
CA TYR A 205 -10.09 24.09 -0.72
C TYR A 205 -10.62 25.52 -0.89
N ALA A 206 -11.24 26.10 0.15
CA ALA A 206 -11.69 27.49 0.15
C ALA A 206 -10.52 28.48 -0.05
N GLU A 207 -9.42 28.23 0.62
CA GLU A 207 -8.18 29.02 0.50
C GLU A 207 -7.59 28.91 -0.91
N LEU A 208 -7.58 27.71 -1.51
CA LEU A 208 -7.11 27.47 -2.87
C LEU A 208 -7.96 28.24 -3.90
N GLU A 209 -9.27 28.32 -3.72
CA GLU A 209 -10.15 29.11 -4.60
C GLU A 209 -9.81 30.60 -4.54
N LYS A 210 -9.54 31.16 -3.36
CA LYS A 210 -9.09 32.54 -3.18
C LYS A 210 -7.72 32.79 -3.83
N LEU A 211 -6.77 31.87 -3.65
CA LEU A 211 -5.45 31.93 -4.29
C LEU A 211 -5.56 31.92 -5.83
N ARG A 212 -6.47 31.11 -6.39
CA ARG A 212 -6.75 31.07 -7.82
C ARG A 212 -7.43 32.34 -8.33
N ALA A 213 -8.22 33.00 -7.48
CA ALA A 213 -8.81 34.29 -7.79
C ALA A 213 -7.81 35.45 -7.72
N GLY A 214 -6.55 35.20 -7.32
CA GLY A 214 -5.46 36.19 -7.32
C GLY A 214 -5.13 36.78 -5.96
N ASP A 215 -5.82 36.39 -4.88
CA ASP A 215 -5.46 36.82 -3.51
C ASP A 215 -4.16 36.13 -3.09
N ARG A 216 -3.15 36.91 -2.76
CA ARG A 216 -1.81 36.47 -2.34
C ARG A 216 -1.41 37.05 -0.98
N SER A 217 -2.40 37.34 -0.12
CA SER A 217 -2.14 37.84 1.22
C SER A 217 -1.27 36.86 2.01
N PRO A 218 -0.29 37.34 2.80
CA PRO A 218 0.61 36.49 3.58
C PRO A 218 -0.15 35.56 4.54
N GLU A 219 -1.26 36.03 5.11
CA GLU A 219 -2.09 35.25 6.01
C GLU A 219 -2.76 34.07 5.28
N LEU A 220 -3.26 34.30 4.05
CA LEU A 220 -3.87 33.25 3.23
C LEU A 220 -2.86 32.19 2.82
N LEU A 221 -1.65 32.62 2.43
CA LEU A 221 -0.57 31.69 2.06
C LEU A 221 -0.14 30.83 3.25
N ALA A 222 0.06 31.43 4.42
CA ALA A 222 0.43 30.69 5.63
C ALA A 222 -0.65 29.71 6.08
N SER A 223 -1.93 30.10 5.98
CA SER A 223 -3.06 29.22 6.32
C SER A 223 -3.15 28.06 5.34
N PHE A 224 -3.05 28.31 4.05
CA PHE A 224 -3.06 27.26 3.03
C PHE A 224 -1.89 26.29 3.20
N GLU A 225 -0.68 26.78 3.44
CA GLU A 225 0.50 25.93 3.67
C GLU A 225 0.29 24.96 4.84
N LYS A 226 -0.39 25.40 5.91
CA LYS A 226 -0.74 24.55 7.04
C LYS A 226 -1.74 23.45 6.67
N ASN A 227 -2.74 23.77 5.85
CA ASN A 227 -3.89 22.91 5.55
C ASN A 227 -3.74 22.10 4.24
N GLN A 228 -2.84 22.49 3.34
CA GLN A 228 -2.71 21.93 1.98
C GLN A 228 -2.54 20.40 1.93
N LYS A 229 -1.88 19.82 2.94
CA LYS A 229 -1.68 18.37 3.05
C LYS A 229 -3.00 17.60 3.20
N ASP A 230 -4.05 18.25 3.68
CA ASP A 230 -5.37 17.66 3.90
C ASP A 230 -6.34 17.98 2.74
N LEU A 231 -5.91 18.74 1.71
CA LEU A 231 -6.74 19.12 0.56
C LEU A 231 -7.43 17.92 -0.10
N GLY A 232 -6.71 16.80 -0.24
CA GLY A 232 -7.25 15.56 -0.79
C GLY A 232 -8.43 15.01 0.00
N TYR A 233 -8.42 15.16 1.34
CA TYR A 233 -9.53 14.76 2.20
C TYR A 233 -10.75 15.66 2.01
N GLY A 234 -10.54 16.96 1.84
CA GLY A 234 -11.64 17.90 1.50
C GLY A 234 -12.31 17.55 0.17
N LEU A 235 -11.55 17.09 -0.82
CA LEU A 235 -12.11 16.69 -2.12
C LEU A 235 -13.09 15.50 -2.07
N LEU A 236 -13.07 14.69 -1.00
CA LEU A 236 -14.05 13.62 -0.79
C LEU A 236 -15.48 14.17 -0.68
N LEU A 237 -15.63 15.41 -0.21
CA LEU A 237 -16.93 16.08 -0.10
C LEU A 237 -17.58 16.35 -1.45
N LYS A 238 -16.84 16.38 -2.57
CA LYS A 238 -17.41 16.52 -3.92
C LYS A 238 -18.42 15.43 -4.29
N LYS A 239 -18.36 14.29 -3.63
CA LYS A 239 -19.33 13.19 -3.81
C LYS A 239 -20.70 13.56 -3.22
N TYR A 240 -20.73 14.42 -2.21
CA TYR A 240 -21.91 14.69 -1.36
C TYR A 240 -22.45 16.13 -1.49
N ALA A 241 -21.63 17.07 -1.97
CA ALA A 241 -21.99 18.45 -2.11
C ALA A 241 -21.50 18.99 -3.46
N PRO A 242 -22.29 19.88 -4.14
CA PRO A 242 -21.88 20.51 -5.39
C PRO A 242 -20.59 21.34 -5.24
N ASN A 243 -20.43 22.02 -4.11
CA ASN A 243 -19.23 22.71 -3.71
C ASN A 243 -18.72 22.18 -2.37
N VAL A 244 -17.41 21.95 -2.27
CA VAL A 244 -16.75 21.44 -1.06
C VAL A 244 -16.99 22.34 0.16
N VAL A 245 -17.02 23.67 -0.08
CA VAL A 245 -17.16 24.68 1.00
C VAL A 245 -18.55 24.67 1.62
N ASP A 246 -19.57 24.28 0.85
CA ASP A 246 -20.99 24.31 1.28
C ASP A 246 -21.45 22.96 1.86
N ALA A 247 -20.52 22.05 2.10
CA ALA A 247 -20.84 20.72 2.63
C ALA A 247 -21.45 20.81 4.05
N SER A 248 -22.61 20.17 4.21
CA SER A 248 -23.29 20.08 5.51
C SER A 248 -22.58 19.09 6.45
N GLU A 249 -22.92 19.15 7.73
CA GLU A 249 -22.43 18.17 8.72
C GLU A 249 -22.74 16.73 8.32
N GLN A 250 -23.92 16.47 7.76
CA GLN A 250 -24.29 15.14 7.25
C GLN A 250 -23.37 14.69 6.09
N ASN A 251 -22.98 15.61 5.23
CA ASN A 251 -22.05 15.32 4.12
C ASN A 251 -20.65 14.99 4.65
N ILE A 252 -20.19 15.70 5.69
CA ILE A 252 -18.91 15.42 6.35
C ILE A 252 -18.94 14.03 6.97
N GLN A 253 -19.96 13.68 7.71
CA GLN A 253 -20.08 12.36 8.35
C GLN A 253 -20.20 11.22 7.30
N ALA A 254 -20.87 11.46 6.19
CA ALA A 254 -20.91 10.51 5.08
C ALA A 254 -19.52 10.33 4.45
N ALA A 255 -18.78 11.43 4.22
CA ALA A 255 -17.42 11.37 3.71
C ALA A 255 -16.46 10.67 4.68
N VAL A 256 -16.60 10.85 5.99
CA VAL A 256 -15.82 10.14 7.01
C VAL A 256 -16.02 8.63 6.89
N LYS A 257 -17.25 8.17 6.74
CA LYS A 257 -17.54 6.73 6.54
C LYS A 257 -16.89 6.18 5.29
N ASP A 258 -16.84 6.94 4.20
CA ASP A 258 -16.19 6.53 2.96
C ASP A 258 -14.65 6.42 3.06
N THR A 259 -14.03 6.98 4.11
CA THR A 259 -12.58 6.83 4.32
C THR A 259 -12.18 5.46 4.87
N ILE A 260 -13.15 4.68 5.33
CA ILE A 260 -12.91 3.34 5.88
C ILE A 260 -13.10 2.30 4.76
N PRO A 261 -12.08 1.47 4.47
CA PRO A 261 -12.26 0.35 3.57
C PRO A 261 -13.25 -0.66 4.15
N ASN A 262 -13.92 -1.40 3.28
CA ASN A 262 -14.73 -2.52 3.75
C ASN A 262 -13.82 -3.52 4.48
N VAL A 263 -14.12 -3.75 5.74
CA VAL A 263 -13.48 -4.80 6.53
C VAL A 263 -14.08 -6.11 6.07
N THR A 264 -13.34 -6.87 5.30
CA THR A 264 -13.74 -8.21 4.86
C THR A 264 -12.92 -9.23 5.64
N ALA A 265 -13.64 -10.20 6.20
CA ALA A 265 -13.01 -11.35 6.86
C ALA A 265 -12.43 -12.31 5.83
#